data_05c5a2729ddfaa23fc82d14c3cd35bcb
#
_entry.id   05c5a2729ddfaa23fc82d14c3cd35bcb
#
_cell.length_a   1.000
_cell.length_b   1.000
_cell.length_c   1.000
_cell.angle_alpha   90.00
_cell.angle_beta   90.00
_cell.angle_gamma   90.00
#
_symmetry.space_group_name_H-M   'P 1'
#
loop_
_entity.id
_entity.type
_entity.pdbx_description
1 polymer ?
#
loop_
_entity_poly.entity_id
_entity_poly.type
_entity_poly.pdbx_seq_one_letter_code
_entity_poly.pdbx_strand_id
1 'polypeptide(L)'
;MQKELYTKIDIPKPLLNIYQEMAMFPVDLLKNHALNMIRNKITQYETEDLVFRKKYSCDFDKFNARILAMDNEENFEWEDDLMYWEFAVTNQQLWRRKEPIVSSL
;
A
#
# COMPACT_ATOMS: atom_id res chain seq x y z
N MET A 1 -11.92 21.46 -13.67
CA MET A 1 -10.93 22.44 -13.63
C MET A 1 -9.57 21.88 -13.31
N GLN A 2 -8.71 22.09 -14.29
CA GLN A 2 -7.39 21.43 -14.29
C GLN A 2 -6.40 22.00 -13.28
N LYS A 3 -6.68 23.16 -12.68
CA LYS A 3 -5.79 23.79 -11.69
C LYS A 3 -5.56 22.95 -10.45
N GLU A 4 -6.52 22.10 -10.08
CA GLU A 4 -6.42 21.23 -8.90
C GLU A 4 -5.61 19.97 -9.17
N LEU A 5 -5.39 19.61 -10.46
CA LEU A 5 -4.63 18.42 -10.86
C LEU A 5 -3.12 18.66 -10.91
N TYR A 6 -2.69 19.92 -10.91
CA TYR A 6 -1.29 20.27 -11.10
C TYR A 6 -0.82 21.24 -10.01
N THR A 7 0.32 20.94 -9.45
CA THR A 7 1.01 21.79 -8.48
C THR A 7 2.39 22.11 -9.01
N LYS A 8 2.86 23.34 -8.77
CA LYS A 8 4.23 23.71 -9.11
C LYS A 8 5.18 23.33 -7.99
N ILE A 9 6.32 22.78 -8.37
CA ILE A 9 7.39 22.43 -7.45
C ILE A 9 8.66 23.14 -7.91
N ASP A 10 9.32 23.85 -6.99
CA ASP A 10 10.60 24.48 -7.28
C ASP A 10 11.72 23.45 -7.22
N ILE A 11 12.46 23.31 -8.31
CA ILE A 11 13.60 22.40 -8.39
C ILE A 11 14.87 23.23 -8.46
N PRO A 12 15.86 22.99 -7.59
CA PRO A 12 17.16 23.67 -7.70
C PRO A 12 17.76 23.47 -9.08
N LYS A 13 18.26 24.56 -9.68
CA LYS A 13 18.79 24.50 -11.05
C LYS A 13 19.90 23.47 -11.25
N PRO A 14 20.87 23.32 -10.33
CA PRO A 14 21.89 22.29 -10.51
C PRO A 14 21.32 20.88 -10.61
N LEU A 15 20.29 20.57 -9.84
CA LEU A 15 19.61 19.28 -9.89
C LEU A 15 18.85 19.11 -11.20
N LEU A 16 18.11 20.13 -11.60
CA LEU A 16 17.37 20.12 -12.87
C LEU A 16 18.30 19.90 -14.07
N ASN A 17 19.45 20.59 -14.07
CA ASN A 17 20.43 20.46 -15.12
C ASN A 17 20.96 19.03 -15.27
N ILE A 18 21.19 18.33 -14.16
CA ILE A 18 21.63 16.94 -14.17
C ILE A 18 20.58 16.05 -14.87
N TYR A 19 19.31 16.22 -14.50
CA TYR A 19 18.24 15.44 -15.13
C TYR A 19 18.10 15.76 -16.62
N GLN A 20 18.23 17.02 -17.01
CA GLN A 20 18.20 17.43 -18.41
C GLN A 20 19.37 16.84 -19.20
N GLU A 21 20.57 16.81 -18.64
CA GLU A 21 21.73 16.18 -19.26
C GLU A 21 21.53 14.68 -19.49
N MET A 22 20.80 14.03 -18.60
CA MET A 22 20.47 12.60 -18.70
C MET A 22 19.22 12.34 -19.55
N ALA A 23 18.62 13.39 -20.14
CA ALA A 23 17.36 13.31 -20.90
C ALA A 23 16.22 12.71 -20.06
N MET A 24 16.16 13.05 -18.77
CA MET A 24 15.14 12.58 -17.85
C MET A 24 14.22 13.73 -17.46
N PHE A 25 12.91 13.44 -17.39
CA PHE A 25 11.91 14.42 -17.00
C PHE A 25 11.54 14.24 -15.53
N PRO A 26 11.64 15.31 -14.70
CA PRO A 26 11.36 15.21 -13.27
C PRO A 26 9.99 14.61 -12.94
N VAL A 27 8.95 14.95 -13.70
CA VAL A 27 7.60 14.43 -13.47
C VAL A 27 7.57 12.91 -13.64
N ASP A 28 8.25 12.38 -14.67
CA ASP A 28 8.31 10.93 -14.91
C ASP A 28 9.05 10.22 -13.78
N LEU A 29 10.12 10.84 -13.26
CA LEU A 29 10.87 10.30 -12.12
C LEU A 29 10.00 10.24 -10.87
N LEU A 30 9.26 11.30 -10.59
CA LEU A 30 8.34 11.35 -9.44
C LEU A 30 7.26 10.29 -9.57
N LYS A 31 6.67 10.15 -10.75
CA LYS A 31 5.66 9.12 -11.05
C LYS A 31 6.22 7.71 -10.83
N ASN A 32 7.37 7.42 -11.40
CA ASN A 32 8.00 6.10 -11.29
C ASN A 32 8.37 5.78 -9.85
N HIS A 33 8.90 6.75 -9.11
CA HIS A 33 9.23 6.57 -7.69
C HIS A 33 7.97 6.28 -6.88
N ALA A 34 6.89 7.03 -7.10
CA ALA A 34 5.63 6.82 -6.42
C ALA A 34 5.06 5.43 -6.71
N LEU A 35 5.10 4.98 -7.97
CA LEU A 35 4.65 3.64 -8.33
C LEU A 35 5.46 2.55 -7.64
N ASN A 36 6.78 2.71 -7.56
CA ASN A 36 7.64 1.76 -6.86
C ASN A 36 7.30 1.69 -5.38
N MET A 37 7.08 2.83 -4.74
CA MET A 37 6.67 2.89 -3.33
C MET A 37 5.31 2.21 -3.10
N ILE A 38 4.34 2.48 -3.97
CA ILE A 38 3.00 1.89 -3.89
C ILE A 38 3.09 0.37 -4.03
N ARG A 39 3.82 -0.13 -5.03
CA ARG A 39 4.00 -1.56 -5.26
C ARG A 39 4.72 -2.26 -4.12
N ASN A 40 5.70 -1.59 -3.52
CA ASN A 40 6.38 -2.11 -2.33
C ASN A 40 5.43 -2.24 -1.14
N LYS A 41 4.54 -1.28 -0.95
CA LYS A 41 3.51 -1.34 0.09
C LYS A 41 2.52 -2.47 -0.15
N ILE A 42 2.07 -2.64 -1.38
CA ILE A 42 1.19 -3.75 -1.75
C ILE A 42 1.85 -5.09 -1.42
N THR A 43 3.10 -5.27 -1.83
CA THR A 43 3.87 -6.50 -1.58
C THR A 43 4.05 -6.74 -0.08
N GLN A 44 4.35 -5.70 0.68
CA GLN A 44 4.51 -5.80 2.14
C GLN A 44 3.25 -6.36 2.79
N TYR A 45 2.10 -5.76 2.52
CA TYR A 45 0.84 -6.15 3.15
C TYR A 45 0.29 -7.48 2.61
N GLU A 46 0.55 -7.77 1.33
CA GLU A 46 0.25 -9.08 0.75
C GLU A 46 1.05 -10.19 1.45
N THR A 47 2.31 -9.95 1.73
CA THR A 47 3.17 -10.90 2.45
C THR A 47 2.66 -11.13 3.87
N GLU A 48 2.27 -10.07 4.58
CA GLU A 48 1.69 -10.16 5.91
C GLU A 48 0.38 -10.95 5.91
N ASP A 49 -0.49 -10.71 4.94
CA ASP A 49 -1.72 -11.47 4.74
C ASP A 49 -1.42 -12.97 4.54
N LEU A 50 -0.43 -13.30 3.72
CA LEU A 50 -0.03 -14.69 3.47
C LEU A 50 0.49 -15.39 4.72
N VAL A 51 1.21 -14.70 5.60
CA VAL A 51 1.68 -15.26 6.86
C VAL A 51 0.50 -15.72 7.72
N PHE A 52 -0.51 -14.88 7.86
CA PHE A 52 -1.70 -15.21 8.64
C PHE A 52 -2.55 -16.30 7.97
N ARG A 53 -2.67 -16.28 6.64
CA ARG A 53 -3.38 -17.34 5.89
C ARG A 53 -2.74 -18.70 6.13
N LYS A 54 -1.44 -18.77 6.18
CA LYS A 54 -0.71 -20.01 6.47
C LYS A 54 -0.89 -20.43 7.92
N LYS A 55 -0.82 -19.47 8.84
CA LYS A 55 -0.95 -19.76 10.28
C LYS A 55 -2.31 -20.36 10.62
N TYR A 56 -3.39 -19.83 10.03
CA TYR A 56 -4.76 -20.23 10.36
C TYR A 56 -5.42 -21.08 9.30
N SER A 57 -4.76 -21.36 8.19
CA SER A 57 -5.26 -22.16 7.06
C SER A 57 -6.61 -21.67 6.53
N CYS A 58 -6.81 -20.37 6.49
CA CYS A 58 -8.02 -19.73 5.95
C CYS A 58 -7.74 -18.29 5.55
N ASP A 59 -8.72 -17.65 4.91
CA ASP A 59 -8.67 -16.22 4.64
C ASP A 59 -9.11 -15.40 5.86
N PHE A 60 -8.92 -14.07 5.76
CA PHE A 60 -9.27 -13.16 6.84
C PHE A 60 -10.75 -13.23 7.22
N ASP A 61 -11.65 -13.29 6.23
CA ASP A 61 -13.09 -13.27 6.47
C ASP A 61 -13.52 -14.49 7.29
N LYS A 62 -12.98 -15.66 6.97
CA LYS A 62 -13.25 -16.88 7.73
C LYS A 62 -12.71 -16.80 9.15
N PHE A 63 -11.50 -16.28 9.31
CA PHE A 63 -10.89 -16.12 10.63
C PHE A 63 -11.71 -15.15 11.49
N ASN A 64 -12.10 -14.02 10.93
CA ASN A 64 -12.94 -13.04 11.59
C ASN A 64 -14.27 -13.66 12.04
N ALA A 65 -14.91 -14.45 11.16
CA ALA A 65 -16.15 -15.13 11.49
C ALA A 65 -15.98 -16.15 12.64
N ARG A 66 -14.86 -16.87 12.68
CA ARG A 66 -14.55 -17.79 13.79
C ARG A 66 -14.45 -17.06 15.12
N ILE A 67 -13.77 -15.91 15.14
CA ILE A 67 -13.62 -15.13 16.37
C ILE A 67 -14.96 -14.58 16.84
N LEU A 68 -15.79 -14.08 15.93
CA LEU A 68 -17.13 -13.57 16.27
C LEU A 68 -18.06 -14.69 16.78
N ALA A 69 -17.84 -15.92 16.37
CA ALA A 69 -18.61 -17.08 16.81
C ALA A 69 -18.14 -17.62 18.18
N MET A 70 -16.99 -17.20 18.66
CA MET A 70 -16.44 -17.61 19.96
C MET A 70 -17.14 -16.84 21.07
N ASP A 71 -18.05 -17.51 21.75
CA ASP A 71 -18.83 -16.92 22.85
C ASP A 71 -18.05 -17.08 24.16
N ASN A 72 -17.73 -15.97 24.82
CA ASN A 72 -17.08 -15.91 26.13
C ASN A 72 -15.68 -16.56 26.20
N GLU A 73 -15.07 -16.88 25.08
CA GLU A 73 -13.70 -17.35 25.05
C GLU A 73 -12.75 -16.22 24.71
N GLU A 74 -11.83 -15.93 25.61
CA GLU A 74 -10.78 -14.96 25.36
C GLU A 74 -9.54 -15.69 24.86
N ASN A 75 -9.02 -15.25 23.72
CA ASN A 75 -7.73 -15.68 23.19
C ASN A 75 -6.99 -14.44 22.72
N PHE A 76 -6.09 -13.94 23.54
CA PHE A 76 -5.38 -12.68 23.26
C PHE A 76 -4.52 -12.78 22.01
N GLU A 77 -3.92 -13.95 21.76
CA GLU A 77 -3.13 -14.14 20.54
C GLU A 77 -4.00 -14.00 19.28
N TRP A 78 -5.17 -14.61 19.29
CA TRP A 78 -6.09 -14.57 18.15
C TRP A 78 -6.65 -13.16 17.97
N GLU A 79 -6.95 -12.46 19.04
CA GLU A 79 -7.45 -11.09 18.99
C GLU A 79 -6.38 -10.13 18.44
N ASP A 80 -5.13 -10.27 18.87
CA ASP A 80 -4.01 -9.50 18.36
C ASP A 80 -3.78 -9.79 16.87
N ASP A 81 -3.78 -11.07 16.50
CA ASP A 81 -3.59 -11.47 15.12
C ASP A 81 -4.73 -10.97 14.23
N LEU A 82 -5.97 -10.98 14.73
CA LEU A 82 -7.11 -10.43 14.00
C LEU A 82 -6.89 -8.95 13.68
N MET A 83 -6.44 -8.17 14.66
CA MET A 83 -6.18 -6.75 14.49
C MET A 83 -5.06 -6.50 13.48
N TYR A 84 -3.94 -7.20 13.58
CA TYR A 84 -2.82 -7.06 12.67
C TYR A 84 -3.17 -7.55 11.26
N TRP A 85 -3.91 -8.64 11.17
CA TRP A 85 -4.33 -9.19 9.88
C TRP A 85 -5.32 -8.26 9.17
N GLU A 86 -6.29 -7.71 9.92
CA GLU A 86 -7.22 -6.71 9.39
C GLU A 86 -6.47 -5.49 8.85
N PHE A 87 -5.47 -5.01 9.59
CA PHE A 87 -4.62 -3.91 9.17
C PHE A 87 -3.92 -4.23 7.84
N ALA A 88 -3.36 -5.42 7.71
CA ALA A 88 -2.68 -5.85 6.48
C ALA A 88 -3.63 -5.91 5.29
N VAL A 89 -4.81 -6.53 5.46
CA VAL A 89 -5.82 -6.64 4.39
C VAL A 89 -6.34 -5.27 3.97
N THR A 90 -6.67 -4.42 4.94
CA THR A 90 -7.18 -3.08 4.67
C THR A 90 -6.16 -2.21 3.95
N ASN A 91 -4.91 -2.25 4.39
CA ASN A 91 -3.83 -1.47 3.77
C ASN A 91 -3.44 -1.99 2.38
N GLN A 92 -3.46 -3.30 2.18
CA GLN A 92 -3.27 -3.87 0.85
C GLN A 92 -4.29 -3.31 -0.14
N GLN A 93 -5.56 -3.30 0.25
CA GLN A 93 -6.64 -2.77 -0.59
C GLN A 93 -6.48 -1.26 -0.84
N LEU A 94 -6.10 -0.51 0.20
CA LEU A 94 -5.87 0.92 0.10
C LEU A 94 -4.79 1.25 -0.93
N TRP A 95 -3.65 0.58 -0.85
CA TRP A 95 -2.54 0.82 -1.77
C TRP A 95 -2.84 0.33 -3.18
N ARG A 96 -3.59 -0.77 -3.35
CA ARG A 96 -4.03 -1.25 -4.66
C ARG A 96 -4.91 -0.23 -5.37
N ARG A 97 -5.72 0.53 -4.63
CA ARG A 97 -6.56 1.59 -5.21
C ARG A 97 -5.76 2.81 -5.65
N LYS A 98 -4.60 3.06 -5.03
CA LYS A 98 -3.73 4.19 -5.37
C LYS A 98 -2.92 3.96 -6.65
N GLU A 99 -2.58 2.71 -6.95
CA GLU A 99 -1.73 2.40 -8.11
C GLU A 99 -2.32 2.89 -9.43
N PRO A 100 -3.58 2.61 -9.80
CA PRO A 100 -4.13 3.09 -11.06
C PRO A 100 -4.23 4.61 -11.14
N ILE A 101 -4.41 5.28 -10.00
CA ILE A 101 -4.46 6.75 -9.98
C ILE A 101 -3.13 7.32 -10.48
N VAL A 102 -2.01 6.80 -9.98
CA VAL A 102 -0.68 7.28 -10.37
C VAL A 102 -0.28 6.77 -11.74
N SER A 103 -0.55 5.50 -12.05
CA SER A 103 -0.14 4.90 -13.33
C SER A 103 -0.87 5.52 -14.52
N SER A 104 -2.04 6.11 -14.32
CA SER A 104 -2.82 6.75 -15.38
C SER A 104 -2.40 8.19 -15.68
N LEU A 105 -1.49 8.75 -14.90
CA LEU A 105 -1.03 10.13 -15.10
C LEU A 105 -0.14 10.29 -16.32
#